data_2f1621867b34d889aac39562c949bea3
#
_entry.id   2f1621867b34d889aac39562c949bea3
#
_cell.length_a   1.000
_cell.length_b   1.000
_cell.length_c   1.000
_cell.angle_alpha   90.00
_cell.angle_beta   90.00
_cell.angle_gamma   90.00
#
_symmetry.space_group_name_H-M   'P 1'
#
loop_
_entity.id
_entity.type
_entity.pdbx_description
1 polymer ?
#
loop_
_entity_poly.entity_id
_entity_poly.type
_entity_poly.pdbx_seq_one_letter_code
_entity_poly.pdbx_strand_id
1 'polypeptide(L)'
;MIRDPRLPAMMRLWQDTFGDSDAFVRLFFTRVYRPQNALTLSRDGRLAAMLHIVPYRLRVGRRTLPAAYICGVSTRPEARGQGLMTALMRRALRTMRRRGFALTTLIPAEPWLFDVYARSGYVHPIQTCDERIATADLPLAPPDVRIVPCTDARFYAAFDRLQRRRPYAILHTARDFDTIRLDCESDGGSVLVALADGRPVGFLFEAPEEGGVVRVKELLADSADAETALLRAAATRHGATQLRVRRPPQPDRPAQPYGLAARLDDRLSAADIDRLHMALMLD
;
A
#
# COMPACT_ATOMS: atom_id res chain seq x y z
N MET A 1 20.93 0.56 -14.75
CA MET A 1 20.66 -0.70 -14.01
C MET A 1 21.38 -0.63 -12.68
N ILE A 2 20.67 -0.83 -11.55
CA ILE A 2 21.29 -0.75 -10.21
C ILE A 2 22.20 -1.98 -10.05
N ARG A 3 23.52 -1.74 -9.97
CA ARG A 3 24.50 -2.80 -9.70
C ARG A 3 24.61 -3.02 -8.19
N ASP A 4 23.80 -3.91 -7.64
CA ASP A 4 23.94 -4.39 -6.26
C ASP A 4 24.15 -5.89 -6.29
N PRO A 5 25.33 -6.39 -5.84
CA PRO A 5 25.63 -7.82 -5.88
C PRO A 5 24.71 -8.67 -5.00
N ARG A 6 24.02 -8.06 -4.04
CA ARG A 6 23.03 -8.72 -3.17
C ARG A 6 21.70 -8.99 -3.86
N LEU A 7 21.41 -8.31 -4.98
CA LEU A 7 20.10 -8.29 -5.62
C LEU A 7 19.55 -9.69 -5.93
N PRO A 8 20.32 -10.61 -6.57
CA PRO A 8 19.79 -11.94 -6.87
C PRO A 8 19.44 -12.76 -5.62
N ALA A 9 20.23 -12.59 -4.55
CA ALA A 9 19.96 -13.30 -3.29
C ALA A 9 18.72 -12.72 -2.57
N MET A 10 18.50 -11.39 -2.64
CA MET A 10 17.32 -10.75 -2.07
C MET A 10 16.04 -11.13 -2.83
N MET A 11 16.09 -11.18 -4.16
CA MET A 11 14.93 -11.60 -4.97
C MET A 11 14.52 -13.04 -4.64
N ARG A 12 15.50 -13.96 -4.56
CA ARG A 12 15.23 -15.35 -4.17
C ARG A 12 14.63 -15.43 -2.76
N LEU A 13 15.24 -14.74 -1.77
CA LEU A 13 14.73 -14.76 -0.40
C LEU A 13 13.32 -14.18 -0.30
N TRP A 14 12.98 -13.20 -1.14
CA TRP A 14 11.63 -12.66 -1.24
C TRP A 14 10.65 -13.74 -1.74
N GLN A 15 10.93 -14.35 -2.88
CA GLN A 15 10.09 -15.40 -3.47
C GLN A 15 9.90 -16.58 -2.51
N ASP A 16 10.99 -17.07 -1.89
CA ASP A 16 10.96 -18.18 -0.92
C ASP A 16 10.11 -17.85 0.32
N THR A 17 9.97 -16.56 0.67
CA THR A 17 9.25 -16.12 1.88
C THR A 17 7.78 -15.83 1.61
N PHE A 18 7.45 -15.15 0.52
CA PHE A 18 6.12 -14.61 0.26
C PHE A 18 5.37 -15.35 -0.85
N GLY A 19 6.05 -16.06 -1.72
CA GLY A 19 5.43 -16.75 -2.86
C GLY A 19 4.91 -15.81 -3.94
N ASP A 20 5.32 -14.53 -3.91
CA ASP A 20 4.91 -13.53 -4.89
C ASP A 20 5.33 -13.90 -6.31
N SER A 21 4.56 -13.46 -7.29
CA SER A 21 4.84 -13.71 -8.70
C SER A 21 6.18 -13.10 -9.15
N ASP A 22 6.82 -13.72 -10.13
CA ASP A 22 8.03 -13.18 -10.76
C ASP A 22 7.81 -11.75 -11.30
N ALA A 23 6.60 -11.44 -11.76
CA ALA A 23 6.24 -10.12 -12.26
C ALA A 23 6.30 -9.08 -11.15
N PHE A 24 5.66 -9.36 -10.01
CA PHE A 24 5.69 -8.48 -8.83
C PHE A 24 7.11 -8.30 -8.28
N VAL A 25 7.88 -9.38 -8.10
CA VAL A 25 9.25 -9.30 -7.60
C VAL A 25 10.12 -8.44 -8.52
N ARG A 26 10.03 -8.64 -9.85
CA ARG A 26 10.72 -7.80 -10.83
C ARG A 26 10.27 -6.33 -10.76
N LEU A 27 8.97 -6.09 -10.65
CA LEU A 27 8.41 -4.74 -10.52
C LEU A 27 8.99 -4.03 -9.28
N PHE A 28 8.93 -4.67 -8.11
CA PHE A 28 9.47 -4.12 -6.86
C PHE A 28 10.97 -3.80 -6.99
N PHE A 29 11.78 -4.77 -7.41
CA PHE A 29 13.24 -4.59 -7.46
C PHE A 29 13.73 -3.65 -8.56
N THR A 30 12.94 -3.38 -9.61
CA THR A 30 13.29 -2.40 -10.64
C THR A 30 12.76 -0.99 -10.33
N ARG A 31 11.59 -0.88 -9.73
CA ARG A 31 10.92 0.42 -9.55
C ARG A 31 11.01 0.97 -8.13
N VAL A 32 10.95 0.13 -7.11
CA VAL A 32 10.89 0.52 -5.69
C VAL A 32 12.22 0.37 -4.99
N TYR A 33 12.88 -0.76 -5.17
CA TYR A 33 14.16 -1.07 -4.53
C TYR A 33 15.21 0.04 -4.73
N ARG A 34 15.93 0.34 -3.64
CA ARG A 34 17.12 1.21 -3.63
C ARG A 34 18.17 0.58 -2.69
N PRO A 35 19.44 0.40 -3.12
CA PRO A 35 20.47 -0.25 -2.30
C PRO A 35 20.66 0.35 -0.91
N GLN A 36 20.58 1.67 -0.79
CA GLN A 36 20.70 2.40 0.48
C GLN A 36 19.52 2.23 1.44
N ASN A 37 18.41 1.70 0.94
CA ASN A 37 17.19 1.46 1.70
C ASN A 37 17.00 -0.02 2.06
N ALA A 38 17.83 -0.91 1.54
CA ALA A 38 17.81 -2.32 1.88
C ALA A 38 18.77 -2.61 3.05
N LEU A 39 18.23 -3.13 4.14
CA LEU A 39 19.01 -3.63 5.25
C LEU A 39 19.11 -5.14 5.18
N THR A 40 20.31 -5.65 5.28
CA THR A 40 20.58 -7.09 5.18
C THR A 40 21.48 -7.55 6.32
N LEU A 41 21.32 -8.81 6.72
CA LEU A 41 22.25 -9.54 7.58
C LEU A 41 22.67 -10.83 6.87
N SER A 42 23.95 -11.16 6.99
CA SER A 42 24.52 -12.40 6.46
C SER A 42 24.95 -13.33 7.59
N ARG A 43 24.90 -14.63 7.33
CA ARG A 43 25.48 -15.70 8.14
C ARG A 43 26.28 -16.60 7.22
N ASP A 44 27.48 -16.98 7.61
CA ASP A 44 28.39 -17.86 6.86
C ASP A 44 28.54 -17.43 5.38
N GLY A 45 28.71 -16.13 5.16
CA GLY A 45 28.86 -15.53 3.84
C GLY A 45 27.59 -15.47 2.98
N ARG A 46 26.43 -15.93 3.49
CA ARG A 46 25.14 -15.96 2.77
C ARG A 46 24.15 -14.97 3.37
N LEU A 47 23.31 -14.38 2.52
CA LEU A 47 22.20 -13.55 2.97
C LEU A 47 21.26 -14.38 3.86
N ALA A 48 21.07 -13.98 5.11
CA ALA A 48 20.23 -14.69 6.09
C ALA A 48 18.91 -13.95 6.39
N ALA A 49 18.93 -12.62 6.38
CA ALA A 49 17.73 -11.81 6.61
C ALA A 49 17.81 -10.48 5.89
N MET A 50 16.66 -9.94 5.53
CA MET A 50 16.54 -8.61 4.88
C MET A 50 15.26 -7.89 5.28
N LEU A 51 15.24 -6.59 5.03
CA LEU A 51 14.05 -5.73 4.95
C LEU A 51 14.33 -4.54 4.05
N HIS A 52 13.26 -3.88 3.58
CA HIS A 52 13.33 -2.66 2.78
C HIS A 52 12.64 -1.51 3.49
N ILE A 53 13.25 -0.32 3.45
CA ILE A 53 12.69 0.94 3.91
C ILE A 53 12.24 1.72 2.68
N VAL A 54 10.95 1.82 2.44
CA VAL A 54 10.39 2.56 1.31
C VAL A 54 9.97 3.95 1.79
N PRO A 55 10.61 5.04 1.30
CA PRO A 55 10.25 6.40 1.68
C PRO A 55 8.90 6.81 1.10
N TYR A 56 8.06 7.40 1.92
CA TYR A 56 6.80 8.04 1.55
C TYR A 56 6.67 9.42 2.19
N ARG A 57 5.59 10.10 1.89
CA ARG A 57 5.17 11.32 2.56
C ARG A 57 3.85 11.07 3.28
N LEU A 58 3.70 11.63 4.46
CA LEU A 58 2.49 11.57 5.27
C LEU A 58 1.86 12.96 5.33
N ARG A 59 0.60 13.07 4.94
CA ARG A 59 -0.21 14.25 5.21
C ARG A 59 -0.78 14.19 6.62
N VAL A 60 -0.64 15.28 7.37
CA VAL A 60 -1.18 15.47 8.73
C VAL A 60 -1.82 16.86 8.79
N GLY A 61 -3.13 16.90 8.58
CA GLY A 61 -3.87 18.14 8.41
C GLY A 61 -3.32 18.94 7.20
N ARG A 62 -2.71 20.09 7.47
CA ARG A 62 -2.09 20.95 6.45
C ARG A 62 -0.61 20.67 6.23
N ARG A 63 0.02 19.92 7.13
CA ARG A 63 1.46 19.58 7.07
C ARG A 63 1.70 18.34 6.23
N THR A 64 2.93 18.22 5.72
CA THR A 64 3.42 17.00 5.08
C THR A 64 4.75 16.62 5.73
N LEU A 65 4.83 15.42 6.27
CA LEU A 65 5.97 14.89 6.99
C LEU A 65 6.60 13.71 6.23
N PRO A 66 7.92 13.46 6.39
CA PRO A 66 8.53 12.24 5.87
C PRO A 66 8.03 11.02 6.65
N ALA A 67 7.59 9.99 5.94
CA ALA A 67 7.19 8.70 6.46
C ALA A 67 7.94 7.58 5.72
N ALA A 68 8.02 6.41 6.34
CA ALA A 68 8.60 5.23 5.73
C ALA A 68 7.66 4.04 5.86
N TYR A 69 7.69 3.16 4.87
CA TYR A 69 7.04 1.86 4.92
C TYR A 69 8.10 0.76 4.96
N ILE A 70 7.97 -0.18 5.88
CA ILE A 70 8.82 -1.37 5.92
C ILE A 70 8.10 -2.51 5.23
N CYS A 71 8.79 -3.14 4.27
CA CYS A 71 8.30 -4.31 3.57
C CYS A 71 9.42 -5.34 3.31
N GLY A 72 9.04 -6.51 2.81
CA GLY A 72 9.96 -7.58 2.47
C GLY A 72 10.80 -8.05 3.67
N VAL A 73 10.23 -8.06 4.87
CA VAL A 73 10.89 -8.53 6.08
C VAL A 73 10.98 -10.04 6.04
N SER A 74 12.15 -10.54 5.69
CA SER A 74 12.38 -11.97 5.43
C SER A 74 13.56 -12.50 6.24
N THR A 75 13.45 -13.75 6.69
CA THR A 75 14.54 -14.50 7.32
C THR A 75 14.51 -15.92 6.80
N ARG A 76 15.65 -16.42 6.31
CA ARG A 76 15.78 -17.81 5.85
C ARG A 76 15.30 -18.78 6.93
N PRO A 77 14.61 -19.88 6.58
CA PRO A 77 14.12 -20.86 7.54
C PRO A 77 15.19 -21.33 8.54
N GLU A 78 16.37 -21.67 8.05
CA GLU A 78 17.50 -22.16 8.85
C GLU A 78 18.13 -21.11 9.79
N ALA A 79 17.82 -19.83 9.58
CA ALA A 79 18.31 -18.72 10.39
C ALA A 79 17.23 -18.10 11.30
N ARG A 80 16.01 -18.68 11.31
CA ARG A 80 14.93 -18.26 12.19
C ARG A 80 15.24 -18.56 13.66
N GLY A 81 14.56 -17.88 14.58
CA GLY A 81 14.79 -18.08 16.02
C GLY A 81 16.06 -17.44 16.56
N GLN A 82 16.96 -16.89 15.73
CA GLN A 82 18.25 -16.30 16.11
C GLN A 82 18.21 -14.79 16.32
N GLY A 83 17.03 -14.17 16.38
CA GLY A 83 16.88 -12.74 16.64
C GLY A 83 17.25 -11.80 15.47
N LEU A 84 17.50 -12.33 14.25
CA LEU A 84 17.94 -11.54 13.09
C LEU A 84 16.91 -10.49 12.69
N MET A 85 15.62 -10.85 12.65
CA MET A 85 14.52 -9.92 12.40
C MET A 85 14.52 -8.77 13.41
N THR A 86 14.60 -9.07 14.69
CA THR A 86 14.66 -8.05 15.77
C THR A 86 15.85 -7.12 15.59
N ALA A 87 17.02 -7.66 15.25
CA ALA A 87 18.22 -6.86 14.97
C ALA A 87 18.03 -5.92 13.78
N LEU A 88 17.42 -6.41 12.67
CA LEU A 88 17.11 -5.60 11.49
C LEU A 88 16.09 -4.51 11.82
N MET A 89 15.01 -4.83 12.53
CA MET A 89 13.98 -3.86 12.92
C MET A 89 14.57 -2.75 13.78
N ARG A 90 15.39 -3.08 14.80
CA ARG A 90 16.11 -2.08 15.61
C ARG A 90 17.03 -1.19 14.77
N ARG A 91 17.76 -1.77 13.80
CA ARG A 91 18.62 -1.03 12.88
C ARG A 91 17.79 -0.12 11.97
N ALA A 92 16.66 -0.59 11.46
CA ALA A 92 15.75 0.18 10.62
C ALA A 92 15.21 1.41 11.37
N LEU A 93 14.67 1.22 12.60
CA LEU A 93 14.16 2.32 13.42
C LEU A 93 15.23 3.39 13.69
N ARG A 94 16.47 2.98 14.08
CA ARG A 94 17.58 3.93 14.25
C ARG A 94 17.93 4.66 12.95
N THR A 95 17.94 3.95 11.81
CA THR A 95 18.24 4.53 10.50
C THR A 95 17.19 5.55 10.10
N MET A 96 15.91 5.22 10.28
CA MET A 96 14.80 6.11 9.95
C MET A 96 14.78 7.37 10.83
N ARG A 97 15.00 7.24 12.16
CA ARG A 97 15.15 8.41 13.05
C ARG A 97 16.27 9.34 12.60
N ARG A 98 17.47 8.80 12.30
CA ARG A 98 18.60 9.60 11.81
C ARG A 98 18.32 10.29 10.46
N ARG A 99 17.48 9.69 9.61
CA ARG A 99 17.03 10.27 8.33
C ARG A 99 15.87 11.25 8.48
N GLY A 100 15.38 11.50 9.71
CA GLY A 100 14.33 12.47 9.99
C GLY A 100 12.94 12.03 9.60
N PHE A 101 12.67 10.72 9.46
CA PHE A 101 11.30 10.22 9.31
C PHE A 101 10.52 10.44 10.60
N ALA A 102 9.28 10.92 10.47
CA ALA A 102 8.38 11.16 11.60
C ALA A 102 7.60 9.90 12.00
N LEU A 103 7.32 9.05 11.01
CA LEU A 103 6.53 7.82 11.15
C LEU A 103 7.14 6.71 10.33
N THR A 104 6.97 5.48 10.80
CA THR A 104 7.13 4.28 9.99
C THR A 104 5.92 3.38 10.11
N THR A 105 5.54 2.73 9.01
CA THR A 105 4.42 1.81 8.94
C THR A 105 4.84 0.48 8.35
N LEU A 106 4.05 -0.55 8.57
CA LEU A 106 4.15 -1.86 7.91
C LEU A 106 2.77 -2.54 7.89
N ILE A 107 2.63 -3.54 7.02
CA ILE A 107 1.48 -4.43 6.96
C ILE A 107 1.97 -5.83 7.32
N PRO A 108 1.50 -6.41 8.45
CA PRO A 108 1.82 -7.80 8.80
C PRO A 108 1.16 -8.76 7.80
N ALA A 109 1.94 -9.69 7.25
CA ALA A 109 1.41 -10.70 6.31
C ALA A 109 0.48 -11.71 7.00
N GLU A 110 0.65 -11.91 8.32
CA GLU A 110 -0.12 -12.86 9.10
C GLU A 110 -0.59 -12.24 10.42
N PRO A 111 -1.76 -12.63 10.96
CA PRO A 111 -2.32 -12.05 12.18
C PRO A 111 -1.38 -12.12 13.40
N TRP A 112 -0.65 -13.21 13.59
CA TRP A 112 0.28 -13.37 14.72
C TRP A 112 1.49 -12.42 14.63
N LEU A 113 1.79 -11.87 13.46
CA LEU A 113 2.89 -10.90 13.29
C LEU A 113 2.58 -9.53 13.90
N PHE A 114 1.31 -9.20 14.18
CA PHE A 114 0.96 -7.96 14.87
C PHE A 114 1.66 -7.89 16.24
N ASP A 115 1.62 -8.96 17.03
CA ASP A 115 2.28 -9.04 18.33
C ASP A 115 3.82 -8.99 18.21
N VAL A 116 4.35 -9.63 17.16
CA VAL A 116 5.79 -9.64 16.91
C VAL A 116 6.30 -8.22 16.61
N TYR A 117 5.60 -7.48 15.76
CA TYR A 117 5.98 -6.11 15.42
C TYR A 117 5.71 -5.13 16.56
N ALA A 118 4.66 -5.35 17.37
CA ALA A 118 4.40 -4.55 18.58
C ALA A 118 5.60 -4.54 19.53
N ARG A 119 6.26 -5.69 19.73
CA ARG A 119 7.50 -5.81 20.54
C ARG A 119 8.68 -5.00 19.95
N SER A 120 8.60 -4.64 18.69
CA SER A 120 9.59 -3.78 18.01
C SER A 120 9.21 -2.30 18.00
N GLY A 121 8.12 -1.92 18.69
CA GLY A 121 7.67 -0.52 18.84
C GLY A 121 6.60 -0.09 17.84
N TYR A 122 6.03 -1.01 17.06
CA TYR A 122 4.89 -0.74 16.18
C TYR A 122 3.58 -0.95 16.96
N VAL A 123 3.25 0.02 17.80
CA VAL A 123 2.15 -0.09 18.79
C VAL A 123 0.87 0.62 18.39
N HIS A 124 0.86 1.33 17.27
CA HIS A 124 -0.33 2.03 16.78
C HIS A 124 -0.95 1.24 15.62
N PRO A 125 -2.14 0.61 15.81
CA PRO A 125 -2.83 -0.07 14.72
C PRO A 125 -3.37 0.95 13.74
N ILE A 126 -3.16 0.68 12.44
CA ILE A 126 -3.81 1.39 11.35
C ILE A 126 -5.06 0.58 10.99
N GLN A 127 -6.20 1.22 11.12
CA GLN A 127 -7.49 0.58 10.90
C GLN A 127 -7.99 0.79 9.48
N THR A 128 -8.77 -0.16 8.98
CA THR A 128 -9.52 -0.06 7.73
C THR A 128 -10.90 -0.69 7.93
N CYS A 129 -11.78 -0.42 7.00
CA CYS A 129 -13.11 -1.02 6.94
C CYS A 129 -13.28 -1.63 5.54
N ASP A 130 -13.65 -2.90 5.43
CA ASP A 130 -13.97 -3.54 4.17
C ASP A 130 -15.51 -3.51 3.98
N GLU A 131 -15.95 -2.73 3.01
CA GLU A 131 -17.36 -2.66 2.59
C GLU A 131 -17.61 -3.71 1.52
N ARG A 132 -18.62 -4.56 1.74
CA ARG A 132 -19.10 -5.51 0.74
C ARG A 132 -20.35 -4.96 0.08
N ILE A 133 -20.33 -4.82 -1.23
CA ILE A 133 -21.43 -4.28 -2.03
C ILE A 133 -21.83 -5.34 -3.05
N ALA A 134 -23.07 -5.83 -2.98
CA ALA A 134 -23.60 -6.64 -4.05
C ALA A 134 -23.80 -5.78 -5.30
N THR A 135 -23.36 -6.26 -6.45
CA THR A 135 -23.39 -5.45 -7.68
C THR A 135 -24.82 -5.14 -8.15
N ALA A 136 -25.80 -5.97 -7.73
CA ALA A 136 -27.22 -5.75 -7.95
C ALA A 136 -27.74 -4.51 -7.19
N ASP A 137 -27.14 -4.16 -6.04
CA ASP A 137 -27.55 -3.04 -5.19
C ASP A 137 -26.94 -1.71 -5.63
N LEU A 138 -25.98 -1.72 -6.57
CA LEU A 138 -25.39 -0.48 -7.07
C LEU A 138 -26.46 0.35 -7.82
N PRO A 139 -26.52 1.68 -7.61
CA PRO A 139 -27.35 2.57 -8.40
C PRO A 139 -26.94 2.55 -9.89
N LEU A 140 -27.79 2.97 -10.78
CA LEU A 140 -27.45 3.15 -12.20
C LEU A 140 -26.28 4.12 -12.36
N ALA A 141 -25.42 3.87 -13.33
CA ALA A 141 -24.32 4.77 -13.63
C ALA A 141 -24.86 6.13 -14.11
N PRO A 142 -24.41 7.25 -13.54
CA PRO A 142 -24.79 8.57 -13.99
C PRO A 142 -24.35 8.80 -15.45
N PRO A 143 -25.18 9.38 -16.32
CA PRO A 143 -24.88 9.52 -17.75
C PRO A 143 -23.73 10.52 -18.02
N ASP A 144 -23.52 11.47 -17.13
CA ASP A 144 -22.54 12.54 -17.31
C ASP A 144 -21.12 12.17 -16.84
N VAL A 145 -20.94 10.93 -16.32
CA VAL A 145 -19.66 10.43 -15.88
C VAL A 145 -19.16 9.32 -16.80
N ARG A 146 -18.08 9.61 -17.53
CA ARG A 146 -17.43 8.65 -18.42
C ARG A 146 -16.27 7.96 -17.71
N ILE A 147 -16.17 6.63 -17.80
CA ILE A 147 -15.06 5.85 -17.25
C ILE A 147 -14.06 5.52 -18.35
N VAL A 148 -12.78 5.73 -18.06
CA VAL A 148 -11.67 5.37 -18.94
C VAL A 148 -10.60 4.59 -18.15
N PRO A 149 -9.85 3.67 -18.80
CA PRO A 149 -8.70 3.04 -18.17
C PRO A 149 -7.56 4.05 -17.99
N CYS A 150 -6.83 3.92 -16.89
CA CYS A 150 -5.59 4.65 -16.65
C CYS A 150 -4.41 3.85 -17.21
N THR A 151 -3.96 4.17 -18.40
CA THR A 151 -2.88 3.43 -19.09
C THR A 151 -1.48 3.99 -18.83
N ASP A 152 -1.38 5.18 -18.26
CA ASP A 152 -0.13 5.88 -17.99
C ASP A 152 -0.26 6.91 -16.86
N ALA A 153 0.83 7.58 -16.52
CA ALA A 153 0.89 8.54 -15.43
C ALA A 153 0.32 9.94 -15.76
N ARG A 154 -0.27 10.17 -16.92
CA ARG A 154 -0.84 11.50 -17.32
C ARG A 154 -1.91 12.00 -16.34
N PHE A 155 -2.61 11.10 -15.68
CA PHE A 155 -3.64 11.43 -14.70
C PHE A 155 -3.10 11.74 -13.29
N TYR A 156 -1.79 11.64 -13.07
CA TYR A 156 -1.21 11.77 -11.73
C TYR A 156 -1.56 13.10 -11.05
N ALA A 157 -1.57 14.22 -11.78
CA ALA A 157 -1.89 15.53 -11.17
C ALA A 157 -3.31 15.54 -10.55
N ALA A 158 -4.28 14.89 -11.20
CA ALA A 158 -5.63 14.76 -10.69
C ALA A 158 -5.69 13.77 -9.50
N PHE A 159 -4.97 12.65 -9.58
CA PHE A 159 -4.82 11.72 -8.47
C PHE A 159 -4.20 12.41 -7.25
N ASP A 160 -3.10 13.16 -7.41
CA ASP A 160 -2.45 13.88 -6.31
C ASP A 160 -3.38 14.92 -5.66
N ARG A 161 -4.20 15.61 -6.45
CA ARG A 161 -5.23 16.50 -5.94
C ARG A 161 -6.25 15.77 -5.06
N LEU A 162 -6.72 14.58 -5.48
CA LEU A 162 -7.72 13.80 -4.75
C LEU A 162 -7.14 13.13 -3.49
N GLN A 163 -5.96 12.49 -3.59
CA GLN A 163 -5.35 11.90 -2.39
C GLN A 163 -5.08 12.94 -1.29
N ARG A 164 -4.76 14.18 -1.68
CA ARG A 164 -4.55 15.30 -0.74
C ARG A 164 -5.84 15.86 -0.11
N ARG A 165 -7.01 15.42 -0.51
CA ARG A 165 -8.24 15.76 0.21
C ARG A 165 -8.35 15.05 1.55
N ARG A 166 -7.73 13.88 1.69
CA ARG A 166 -7.65 13.17 2.98
C ARG A 166 -6.65 13.87 3.90
N PRO A 167 -7.09 14.32 5.08
CA PRO A 167 -6.22 15.10 5.98
C PRO A 167 -5.15 14.26 6.67
N TYR A 168 -5.31 12.94 6.73
CA TYR A 168 -4.36 11.99 7.37
C TYR A 168 -4.19 10.79 6.45
N ALA A 169 -3.17 10.83 5.58
CA ALA A 169 -2.95 9.77 4.61
C ALA A 169 -1.48 9.68 4.16
N ILE A 170 -1.06 8.48 3.81
CA ILE A 170 0.17 8.28 3.03
C ILE A 170 -0.06 8.84 1.62
N LEU A 171 0.91 9.62 1.14
CA LEU A 171 0.88 10.24 -0.19
C LEU A 171 1.83 9.50 -1.13
N HIS A 172 1.36 9.26 -2.35
CA HIS A 172 2.11 8.61 -3.41
C HIS A 172 2.61 9.64 -4.43
N THR A 173 3.84 9.48 -4.89
CA THR A 173 4.42 10.27 -5.97
C THR A 173 3.95 9.78 -7.34
N ALA A 174 4.26 10.52 -8.42
CA ALA A 174 3.97 10.06 -9.79
C ALA A 174 4.60 8.69 -10.11
N ARG A 175 5.79 8.44 -9.57
CA ARG A 175 6.47 7.15 -9.73
C ARG A 175 5.75 6.03 -8.96
N ASP A 176 5.28 6.31 -7.74
CA ASP A 176 4.51 5.34 -6.96
C ASP A 176 3.19 5.04 -7.66
N PHE A 177 2.46 6.06 -8.11
CA PHE A 177 1.21 5.93 -8.86
C PHE A 177 1.37 5.02 -10.09
N ASP A 178 2.39 5.26 -10.93
CA ASP A 178 2.65 4.42 -12.11
C ASP A 178 3.09 3.00 -11.72
N THR A 179 3.83 2.84 -10.62
CA THR A 179 4.22 1.51 -10.12
C THR A 179 3.01 0.72 -9.61
N ILE A 180 2.11 1.36 -8.85
CA ILE A 180 0.87 0.76 -8.35
C ILE A 180 -0.06 0.39 -9.51
N ARG A 181 -0.14 1.22 -10.55
CA ARG A 181 -0.90 0.90 -11.76
C ARG A 181 -0.41 -0.38 -12.42
N LEU A 182 0.92 -0.51 -12.60
CA LEU A 182 1.53 -1.72 -13.16
C LEU A 182 1.34 -2.94 -12.27
N ASP A 183 1.33 -2.75 -10.95
CA ASP A 183 1.03 -3.81 -9.98
C ASP A 183 -0.43 -4.30 -10.13
N CYS A 184 -1.40 -3.38 -10.18
CA CYS A 184 -2.79 -3.75 -10.44
C CYS A 184 -2.96 -4.51 -11.76
N GLU A 185 -2.28 -4.08 -12.83
CA GLU A 185 -2.31 -4.77 -14.13
C GLU A 185 -1.69 -6.17 -14.06
N SER A 186 -0.62 -6.35 -13.28
CA SER A 186 0.01 -7.67 -13.10
C SER A 186 -0.87 -8.67 -12.35
N ASP A 187 -1.77 -8.18 -11.52
CA ASP A 187 -2.79 -8.96 -10.79
C ASP A 187 -4.07 -9.21 -11.62
N GLY A 188 -4.07 -8.86 -12.90
CA GLY A 188 -5.25 -8.97 -13.77
C GLY A 188 -6.30 -7.87 -13.54
N GLY A 189 -5.97 -6.90 -12.69
CA GLY A 189 -6.82 -5.75 -12.37
C GLY A 189 -6.53 -4.53 -13.24
N SER A 190 -6.97 -3.37 -12.77
CA SER A 190 -6.76 -2.10 -13.47
C SER A 190 -6.92 -0.89 -12.56
N VAL A 191 -6.55 0.26 -13.10
CA VAL A 191 -6.90 1.57 -12.54
C VAL A 191 -7.90 2.24 -13.46
N LEU A 192 -9.07 2.57 -12.93
CA LEU A 192 -10.13 3.27 -13.66
C LEU A 192 -10.16 4.75 -13.26
N VAL A 193 -10.48 5.61 -14.22
CA VAL A 193 -10.60 7.06 -14.04
C VAL A 193 -12.01 7.50 -14.43
N ALA A 194 -12.70 8.19 -13.52
CA ALA A 194 -13.96 8.86 -13.81
C ALA A 194 -13.69 10.25 -14.37
N LEU A 195 -14.34 10.59 -15.46
CA LEU A 195 -14.28 11.89 -16.12
C LEU A 195 -15.68 12.52 -16.11
N ALA A 196 -15.80 13.75 -15.59
CA ALA A 196 -16.96 14.62 -15.74
C ALA A 196 -16.51 15.87 -16.50
N ASP A 197 -17.23 16.28 -17.55
CA ASP A 197 -16.86 17.40 -18.44
C ASP A 197 -15.40 17.29 -18.95
N GLY A 198 -14.93 16.06 -19.21
CA GLY A 198 -13.57 15.78 -19.67
C GLY A 198 -12.50 15.90 -18.59
N ARG A 199 -12.85 16.21 -17.33
CA ARG A 199 -11.92 16.38 -16.21
C ARG A 199 -11.92 15.15 -15.30
N PRO A 200 -10.75 14.67 -14.84
CA PRO A 200 -10.68 13.57 -13.89
C PRO A 200 -11.27 13.96 -12.52
N VAL A 201 -12.31 13.23 -12.09
CA VAL A 201 -13.06 13.45 -10.85
C VAL A 201 -13.01 12.25 -9.91
N GLY A 202 -12.42 11.13 -10.34
CA GLY A 202 -12.26 9.96 -9.46
C GLY A 202 -11.30 8.92 -10.02
N PHE A 203 -10.81 8.07 -9.13
CA PHE A 203 -9.92 6.93 -9.40
C PHE A 203 -10.37 5.71 -8.61
N LEU A 204 -10.30 4.55 -9.23
CA LEU A 204 -10.53 3.27 -8.58
C LEU A 204 -9.40 2.31 -8.97
N PHE A 205 -8.77 1.71 -7.96
CA PHE A 205 -7.72 0.69 -8.09
C PHE A 205 -8.31 -0.65 -7.71
N GLU A 206 -8.31 -1.60 -8.63
CA GLU A 206 -9.00 -2.87 -8.43
C GLU A 206 -8.18 -4.07 -8.91
N ALA A 207 -8.49 -5.23 -8.35
CA ALA A 207 -8.04 -6.52 -8.82
C ALA A 207 -9.16 -7.55 -8.64
N PRO A 208 -9.33 -8.51 -9.60
CA PRO A 208 -10.27 -9.60 -9.42
C PRO A 208 -9.81 -10.55 -8.31
N GLU A 209 -10.79 -11.13 -7.60
CA GLU A 209 -10.59 -12.21 -6.64
C GLU A 209 -11.44 -13.42 -7.06
N GLU A 210 -11.17 -14.57 -6.46
CA GLU A 210 -11.98 -15.76 -6.69
C GLU A 210 -13.45 -15.56 -6.30
N GLY A 211 -14.35 -16.39 -6.88
CA GLY A 211 -15.76 -16.36 -6.55
C GLY A 211 -16.55 -15.17 -7.10
N GLY A 212 -16.08 -14.51 -8.15
CA GLY A 212 -16.80 -13.38 -8.77
C GLY A 212 -16.77 -12.11 -7.92
N VAL A 213 -15.74 -11.95 -7.11
CA VAL A 213 -15.49 -10.76 -6.29
C VAL A 213 -14.44 -9.88 -6.94
N VAL A 214 -14.62 -8.56 -6.90
CA VAL A 214 -13.57 -7.60 -7.23
C VAL A 214 -13.15 -6.85 -5.96
N ARG A 215 -11.86 -6.90 -5.65
CA ARG A 215 -11.27 -6.11 -4.58
C ARG A 215 -10.94 -4.72 -5.08
N VAL A 216 -11.53 -3.72 -4.46
CA VAL A 216 -11.18 -2.31 -4.65
C VAL A 216 -10.15 -1.92 -3.60
N LYS A 217 -8.88 -1.87 -4.01
CA LYS A 217 -7.72 -1.54 -3.16
C LYS A 217 -7.79 -0.09 -2.66
N GLU A 218 -8.32 0.82 -3.49
CA GLU A 218 -8.52 2.23 -3.18
C GLU A 218 -9.57 2.86 -4.08
N LEU A 219 -10.37 3.76 -3.53
CA LEU A 219 -11.36 4.56 -4.24
C LEU A 219 -11.27 6.02 -3.81
N LEU A 220 -11.00 6.89 -4.76
CA LEU A 220 -10.96 8.34 -4.61
C LEU A 220 -11.98 8.95 -5.56
N ALA A 221 -12.98 9.65 -5.05
CA ALA A 221 -13.96 10.33 -5.87
C ALA A 221 -14.29 11.70 -5.26
N ASP A 222 -14.65 12.67 -6.08
CA ASP A 222 -15.06 13.98 -5.60
C ASP A 222 -16.59 14.15 -5.51
N SER A 223 -17.34 13.15 -5.98
CA SER A 223 -18.80 13.07 -5.88
C SER A 223 -19.29 11.62 -5.76
N ALA A 224 -20.52 11.44 -5.26
CA ALA A 224 -21.19 10.14 -5.22
C ALA A 224 -21.43 9.57 -6.62
N ASP A 225 -21.67 10.41 -7.60
CA ASP A 225 -21.84 10.03 -9.01
C ASP A 225 -20.56 9.43 -9.59
N ALA A 226 -19.42 10.07 -9.35
CA ALA A 226 -18.12 9.54 -9.77
C ALA A 226 -17.81 8.19 -9.09
N GLU A 227 -18.14 8.06 -7.82
CA GLU A 227 -17.97 6.81 -7.06
C GLU A 227 -18.85 5.70 -7.64
N THR A 228 -20.15 5.97 -7.84
CA THR A 228 -21.10 5.02 -8.42
C THR A 228 -20.66 4.54 -9.80
N ALA A 229 -20.26 5.47 -10.68
CA ALA A 229 -19.79 5.14 -12.02
C ALA A 229 -18.55 4.24 -12.01
N LEU A 230 -17.59 4.52 -11.11
CA LEU A 230 -16.37 3.72 -10.93
C LEU A 230 -16.69 2.30 -10.44
N LEU A 231 -17.52 2.17 -9.42
CA LEU A 231 -17.91 0.86 -8.86
C LEU A 231 -18.68 0.02 -9.89
N ARG A 232 -19.60 0.64 -10.63
CA ARG A 232 -20.30 -0.03 -11.74
C ARG A 232 -19.35 -0.52 -12.82
N ALA A 233 -18.41 0.33 -13.24
CA ALA A 233 -17.46 -0.02 -14.27
C ALA A 233 -16.54 -1.18 -13.85
N ALA A 234 -16.07 -1.18 -12.60
CA ALA A 234 -15.27 -2.29 -12.05
C ALA A 234 -16.08 -3.60 -12.01
N ALA A 235 -17.34 -3.55 -11.57
CA ALA A 235 -18.23 -4.70 -11.54
C ALA A 235 -18.47 -5.26 -12.96
N THR A 236 -18.81 -4.41 -13.90
CA THR A 236 -19.10 -4.80 -15.30
C THR A 236 -17.87 -5.39 -15.98
N ARG A 237 -16.70 -4.78 -15.78
CA ARG A 237 -15.43 -5.21 -16.38
C ARG A 237 -15.10 -6.68 -16.09
N HIS A 238 -15.38 -7.13 -14.88
CA HIS A 238 -15.06 -8.48 -14.42
C HIS A 238 -16.27 -9.42 -14.32
N GLY A 239 -17.47 -8.94 -14.68
CA GLY A 239 -18.70 -9.70 -14.45
C GLY A 239 -18.92 -10.04 -12.96
N ALA A 240 -18.48 -9.16 -12.08
CA ALA A 240 -18.48 -9.42 -10.66
C ALA A 240 -19.89 -9.39 -10.07
N THR A 241 -20.17 -10.29 -9.12
CA THR A 241 -21.40 -10.30 -8.33
C THR A 241 -21.28 -9.49 -7.05
N GLN A 242 -20.04 -9.25 -6.60
CA GLN A 242 -19.74 -8.51 -5.38
C GLN A 242 -18.47 -7.66 -5.53
N LEU A 243 -18.49 -6.48 -4.94
CA LEU A 243 -17.31 -5.64 -4.72
C LEU A 243 -16.92 -5.67 -3.25
N ARG A 244 -15.62 -5.78 -2.96
CA ARG A 244 -15.03 -5.60 -1.63
C ARG A 244 -14.21 -4.32 -1.64
N VAL A 245 -14.78 -3.25 -1.09
CA VAL A 245 -14.20 -1.90 -1.15
C VAL A 245 -13.49 -1.58 0.16
N ARG A 246 -12.18 -1.35 0.11
CA ARG A 246 -11.43 -0.87 1.27
C ARG A 246 -11.71 0.61 1.49
N ARG A 247 -12.09 0.95 2.72
CA ARG A 247 -12.41 2.30 3.16
C ARG A 247 -11.59 2.71 4.37
N PRO A 248 -11.37 4.02 4.59
CA PRO A 248 -11.00 4.52 5.91
C PRO A 248 -12.01 4.08 6.96
N PRO A 249 -11.62 3.97 8.24
CA PRO A 249 -12.55 3.67 9.33
C PRO A 249 -13.75 4.60 9.32
N GLN A 250 -14.94 4.06 9.53
CA GLN A 250 -16.22 4.78 9.60
C GLN A 250 -16.91 4.45 10.93
N PRO A 251 -17.57 5.42 11.58
CA PRO A 251 -18.17 5.21 12.91
C PRO A 251 -19.24 4.10 12.95
N ASP A 252 -19.94 3.89 11.85
CA ASP A 252 -21.06 2.97 11.67
C ASP A 252 -20.66 1.59 11.13
N ARG A 253 -19.35 1.34 10.94
CA ARG A 253 -18.85 0.09 10.36
C ARG A 253 -17.75 -0.54 11.21
N PRO A 254 -17.70 -1.88 11.29
CA PRO A 254 -16.60 -2.55 11.97
C PRO A 254 -15.26 -2.21 11.32
N ALA A 255 -14.37 -1.66 12.12
CA ALA A 255 -12.98 -1.46 11.71
C ALA A 255 -12.16 -2.71 12.03
N GLN A 256 -11.17 -3.00 11.18
CA GLN A 256 -10.23 -4.09 11.37
C GLN A 256 -8.80 -3.61 11.26
N PRO A 257 -7.85 -4.19 12.01
CA PRO A 257 -6.45 -3.90 11.86
C PRO A 257 -5.96 -4.25 10.45
N TYR A 258 -5.35 -3.27 9.78
CA TYR A 258 -4.76 -3.47 8.46
C TYR A 258 -3.24 -3.41 8.52
N GLY A 259 -2.70 -2.49 9.30
CA GLY A 259 -1.28 -2.32 9.45
C GLY A 259 -0.91 -1.83 10.83
N LEU A 260 0.37 -1.59 11.04
CA LEU A 260 0.92 -1.04 12.26
C LEU A 260 1.80 0.16 11.96
N ALA A 261 1.83 1.11 12.91
CA ALA A 261 2.72 2.26 12.86
C ALA A 261 3.59 2.37 14.12
N ALA A 262 4.79 2.93 13.94
CA ALA A 262 5.66 3.37 15.01
C ALA A 262 6.00 4.84 14.83
N ARG A 263 5.75 5.63 15.87
CA ARG A 263 6.15 7.04 15.93
C ARG A 263 7.66 7.15 16.08
N LEU A 264 8.28 7.99 15.29
CA LEU A 264 9.74 8.15 15.28
C LEU A 264 10.21 9.46 15.91
N ASP A 265 9.34 10.48 15.97
CA ASP A 265 9.59 11.75 16.65
C ASP A 265 8.28 12.41 17.15
N ASP A 266 8.40 13.57 17.79
CA ASP A 266 7.29 14.28 18.43
C ASP A 266 6.50 15.20 17.51
N ARG A 267 6.81 15.25 16.20
CA ARG A 267 6.03 15.98 15.20
C ARG A 267 4.63 15.39 14.97
N LEU A 268 4.40 14.15 15.44
CA LEU A 268 3.13 13.45 15.40
C LEU A 268 2.65 13.13 16.81
N SER A 269 1.37 13.33 17.09
CA SER A 269 0.70 12.78 18.28
C SER A 269 0.15 11.37 17.99
N ALA A 270 -0.20 10.63 19.04
CA ALA A 270 -0.92 9.36 18.90
C ALA A 270 -2.25 9.56 18.14
N ALA A 271 -3.01 10.61 18.50
CA ALA A 271 -4.28 10.94 17.83
C ALA A 271 -4.14 11.27 16.33
N ASP A 272 -2.99 11.78 15.87
CA ASP A 272 -2.72 11.93 14.43
C ASP A 272 -2.57 10.56 13.76
N ILE A 273 -1.94 9.59 14.44
CA ILE A 273 -1.70 8.24 13.91
C ILE A 273 -3.00 7.42 13.88
N ASP A 274 -3.85 7.55 14.90
CA ASP A 274 -5.14 6.86 14.97
C ASP A 274 -6.10 7.23 13.82
N ARG A 275 -5.86 8.39 13.19
CA ARG A 275 -6.62 8.89 12.03
C ARG A 275 -5.99 8.53 10.69
N LEU A 276 -4.85 7.86 10.70
CA LEU A 276 -4.08 7.59 9.49
C LEU A 276 -4.81 6.62 8.56
N HIS A 277 -5.01 7.05 7.33
CA HIS A 277 -5.36 6.16 6.22
C HIS A 277 -4.11 5.74 5.45
N MET A 278 -3.96 4.43 5.27
CA MET A 278 -2.90 3.82 4.49
C MET A 278 -3.52 2.90 3.44
N ALA A 279 -3.26 3.17 2.18
CA ALA A 279 -3.71 2.37 1.06
C ALA A 279 -2.66 2.36 -0.04
N LEU A 280 -2.82 1.47 -1.03
CA LEU A 280 -1.94 1.38 -2.19
C LEU A 280 -0.46 1.16 -1.81
N MET A 281 -0.22 0.51 -0.70
CA MET A 281 1.09 -0.03 -0.38
C MET A 281 1.29 -1.28 -1.26
N LEU A 282 2.46 -1.49 -1.77
CA LEU A 282 2.80 -2.70 -2.53
C LEU A 282 2.90 -3.88 -1.55
N ASP A 283 1.76 -4.50 -1.26
CA ASP A 283 1.51 -5.56 -0.29
C ASP A 283 0.68 -6.70 -0.90
#